data_694a37e04df0f003a5e919f56a2ab29b
#
_entry.id   694a37e04df0f003a5e919f56a2ab29b
#
_cell.length_a   1.000
_cell.length_b   1.000
_cell.length_c   1.000
_cell.angle_alpha   90.00
_cell.angle_beta   90.00
_cell.angle_gamma   90.00
#
_symmetry.space_group_name_H-M   'P 1'
#
loop_
_entity.id
_entity.type
_entity.pdbx_description
1 polymer ?
#
loop_
_entity_poly.entity_id
_entity_poly.type
_entity_poly.pdbx_seq_one_letter_code
_entity_poly.pdbx_strand_id
1 'polypeptide(L)'
;MKRRRAAARERVDLSALVAPTPRADRFTSQDLVAEATADIGSRPARLIMTIAGTVLGIGALVATLGFAQTAAGQIARQFDQAAATRVEITPAEARTQSGNSVATARLPWDGAERVERLAGVVAAATLAEVTLPTGAAITAVPVYDPSAASAAPAPVVAASEGLLDALGGRVAEGRMFDAGHDARGDRVAVLGAREADRLAINRVDSQPSIFIDGLAYAVIGIVDSFERRADLQDAVIIPVGTARADFSLGAPGSIQARVDVGAGPQIGEQAPLALAPDAPDSIKVAAPSGRSDLSQNVQADVNVVFIALGVIVLLAGGLGIANVTLLSVMERTPEIGLRRALGATPRQIAGQFIAESAIIGMLGGIMGSAVAVLSVVLVSVIAGWSPVINPLVAVGGAFLGAVVGLAAGWLPARRAARIEPIAALRG
;
A
#
# COMPACT_ATOMS: atom_id res chain seq x y z
N MET A 1 -108.61 25.87 7.04
CA MET A 1 -107.65 25.74 8.17
C MET A 1 -106.76 24.50 7.97
N LYS A 2 -105.56 24.62 7.46
CA LYS A 2 -104.59 23.53 7.24
C LYS A 2 -103.31 23.86 7.89
N ARG A 3 -102.99 23.22 9.03
CA ARG A 3 -101.68 23.29 9.70
C ARG A 3 -100.67 22.40 8.91
N ARG A 4 -99.73 23.05 8.26
CA ARG A 4 -98.54 22.36 7.73
C ARG A 4 -97.50 22.22 8.84
N ARG A 5 -97.32 20.97 9.28
CA ARG A 5 -96.16 20.61 10.11
C ARG A 5 -94.92 20.57 9.24
N ALA A 6 -93.96 21.47 9.46
CA ALA A 6 -92.60 21.39 8.90
C ALA A 6 -91.80 20.39 9.74
N ALA A 7 -91.41 19.30 9.14
CA ALA A 7 -90.47 18.36 9.70
C ALA A 7 -89.04 18.98 9.52
N ALA A 8 -88.46 19.45 10.59
CA ALA A 8 -87.06 19.79 10.62
C ALA A 8 -86.24 18.52 10.47
N ARG A 9 -85.63 18.33 9.31
CA ARG A 9 -84.57 17.34 9.14
C ARG A 9 -83.34 17.80 9.88
N GLU A 10 -83.08 17.20 11.05
CA GLU A 10 -81.85 17.31 11.79
C GLU A 10 -80.72 16.77 10.86
N ARG A 11 -79.93 17.70 10.35
CA ARG A 11 -78.71 17.35 9.63
C ARG A 11 -77.72 16.87 10.69
N VAL A 12 -77.53 15.60 10.80
CA VAL A 12 -76.40 15.03 11.57
C VAL A 12 -75.12 15.63 10.96
N ASP A 13 -74.42 16.44 11.75
CA ASP A 13 -73.16 17.01 11.36
C ASP A 13 -72.09 15.92 11.40
N LEU A 14 -71.85 15.30 10.24
CA LEU A 14 -70.90 14.26 10.02
C LEU A 14 -69.44 14.74 10.28
N SER A 15 -69.22 16.06 10.37
CA SER A 15 -67.90 16.62 10.65
C SER A 15 -67.48 16.42 12.11
N ALA A 16 -68.43 16.25 13.05
CA ALA A 16 -68.13 15.89 14.43
C ALA A 16 -67.71 14.42 14.64
N LEU A 17 -68.02 13.55 13.63
CA LEU A 17 -67.57 12.15 13.65
C LEU A 17 -66.18 11.93 13.08
N VAL A 18 -65.60 12.98 12.47
CA VAL A 18 -64.25 12.96 11.95
C VAL A 18 -63.37 13.92 12.81
N ALA A 19 -63.36 13.67 14.11
CA ALA A 19 -62.37 14.37 14.91
C ALA A 19 -60.95 14.01 14.47
N PRO A 20 -60.04 14.98 14.24
CA PRO A 20 -58.68 14.67 13.86
C PRO A 20 -58.06 13.84 15.01
N THR A 21 -57.57 12.64 14.68
CA THR A 21 -56.91 11.76 15.65
C THR A 21 -55.89 12.55 16.46
N PRO A 22 -55.91 12.45 17.82
CA PRO A 22 -54.94 13.09 18.68
C PRO A 22 -53.51 12.77 18.23
N ARG A 23 -52.58 13.70 18.41
CA ARG A 23 -51.17 13.48 17.98
C ARG A 23 -50.54 12.24 18.66
N ALA A 24 -51.07 11.83 19.81
CA ALA A 24 -50.68 10.62 20.52
C ALA A 24 -51.07 9.30 19.79
N ASP A 25 -52.12 9.32 18.94
CA ASP A 25 -52.62 8.16 18.22
C ASP A 25 -52.10 8.13 16.75
N ARG A 26 -51.11 8.97 16.41
CA ARG A 26 -50.47 8.94 15.10
C ARG A 26 -49.35 7.93 15.09
N PHE A 27 -49.31 7.09 14.05
CA PHE A 27 -48.25 6.15 13.80
C PHE A 27 -46.89 6.84 13.75
N THR A 28 -46.03 6.56 14.74
CA THR A 28 -44.73 7.20 14.92
C THR A 28 -43.64 6.38 14.23
N SER A 29 -42.45 6.97 14.06
CA SER A 29 -41.28 6.22 13.56
C SER A 29 -40.85 5.11 14.52
N GLN A 30 -41.15 5.23 15.81
CA GLN A 30 -40.87 4.19 16.80
C GLN A 30 -41.79 2.98 16.60
N ASP A 31 -43.09 3.22 16.28
CA ASP A 31 -44.05 2.16 16.00
C ASP A 31 -43.67 1.39 14.72
N LEU A 32 -43.15 2.10 13.68
CA LEU A 32 -42.61 1.46 12.49
C LEU A 32 -41.44 0.51 12.79
N VAL A 33 -40.52 0.92 13.63
CA VAL A 33 -39.36 0.10 14.02
C VAL A 33 -39.82 -1.09 14.89
N ALA A 34 -40.71 -0.85 15.85
CA ALA A 34 -41.26 -1.91 16.72
C ALA A 34 -42.01 -2.97 15.90
N GLU A 35 -42.83 -2.55 14.95
CA GLU A 35 -43.56 -3.46 14.07
C GLU A 35 -42.62 -4.22 13.11
N ALA A 36 -41.64 -3.55 12.52
CA ALA A 36 -40.65 -4.19 11.67
C ALA A 36 -39.80 -5.23 12.43
N THR A 37 -39.46 -4.97 13.71
CA THR A 37 -38.69 -5.92 14.54
C THR A 37 -39.55 -7.10 15.02
N ALA A 38 -40.82 -6.90 15.33
CA ALA A 38 -41.73 -7.96 15.71
C ALA A 38 -41.98 -8.97 14.57
N ASP A 39 -42.07 -8.47 13.36
CA ASP A 39 -42.28 -9.25 12.15
C ASP A 39 -41.06 -10.10 11.74
N ILE A 40 -39.85 -9.55 11.96
CA ILE A 40 -38.60 -10.25 11.70
C ILE A 40 -38.51 -11.57 12.51
N GLY A 41 -39.02 -11.60 13.74
CA GLY A 41 -39.01 -12.79 14.60
C GLY A 41 -40.00 -13.90 14.22
N SER A 42 -41.03 -13.61 13.41
CA SER A 42 -42.14 -14.54 13.14
C SER A 42 -41.78 -15.70 12.20
N ARG A 43 -40.74 -15.57 11.35
CA ARG A 43 -40.34 -16.59 10.35
C ARG A 43 -38.82 -16.76 10.29
N PRO A 44 -38.21 -17.50 11.22
CA PRO A 44 -36.75 -17.55 11.39
C PRO A 44 -35.99 -18.11 10.18
N ALA A 45 -36.52 -19.10 9.47
CA ALA A 45 -35.84 -19.70 8.32
C ALA A 45 -35.68 -18.70 7.16
N ARG A 46 -36.65 -17.84 6.93
CA ARG A 46 -36.57 -16.79 5.90
C ARG A 46 -35.58 -15.70 6.29
N LEU A 47 -35.65 -15.29 7.55
CA LEU A 47 -34.68 -14.32 8.10
C LEU A 47 -33.24 -14.79 7.92
N ILE A 48 -32.96 -16.06 8.25
CA ILE A 48 -31.63 -16.65 8.08
C ILE A 48 -31.20 -16.61 6.60
N MET A 49 -32.08 -16.99 5.67
CA MET A 49 -31.74 -16.97 4.23
C MET A 49 -31.46 -15.54 3.72
N THR A 50 -32.25 -14.56 4.17
CA THR A 50 -32.08 -13.17 3.74
C THR A 50 -30.80 -12.56 4.34
N ILE A 51 -30.57 -12.80 5.64
CA ILE A 51 -29.35 -12.35 6.31
C ILE A 51 -28.12 -13.05 5.72
N ALA A 52 -28.20 -14.36 5.41
CA ALA A 52 -27.07 -15.07 4.80
C ALA A 52 -26.62 -14.44 3.47
N GLY A 53 -27.57 -14.04 2.62
CA GLY A 53 -27.24 -13.34 1.37
C GLY A 53 -26.54 -12.00 1.61
N THR A 54 -26.99 -11.22 2.58
CA THR A 54 -26.36 -9.94 2.95
C THR A 54 -25.02 -10.12 3.66
N VAL A 55 -24.91 -11.10 4.55
CA VAL A 55 -23.65 -11.46 5.22
C VAL A 55 -22.60 -11.85 4.20
N LEU A 56 -22.96 -12.69 3.23
CA LEU A 56 -22.04 -13.07 2.15
C LEU A 56 -21.66 -11.87 1.28
N GLY A 57 -22.62 -11.02 0.89
CA GLY A 57 -22.35 -9.86 0.03
C GLY A 57 -21.43 -8.83 0.70
N ILE A 58 -21.79 -8.39 1.90
CA ILE A 58 -21.01 -7.37 2.64
C ILE A 58 -19.76 -7.99 3.24
N GLY A 59 -19.84 -9.22 3.74
CA GLY A 59 -18.69 -9.95 4.25
C GLY A 59 -17.61 -10.13 3.19
N ALA A 60 -17.98 -10.51 1.98
CA ALA A 60 -17.06 -10.63 0.86
C ALA A 60 -16.42 -9.27 0.51
N LEU A 61 -17.19 -8.18 0.47
CA LEU A 61 -16.63 -6.84 0.22
C LEU A 61 -15.61 -6.45 1.29
N VAL A 62 -15.99 -6.56 2.57
CA VAL A 62 -15.12 -6.19 3.70
C VAL A 62 -13.89 -7.09 3.76
N ALA A 63 -14.05 -8.41 3.53
CA ALA A 63 -12.94 -9.36 3.50
C ALA A 63 -11.97 -9.04 2.36
N THR A 64 -12.49 -8.76 1.16
CA THR A 64 -11.68 -8.43 0.00
C THR A 64 -10.83 -7.18 0.24
N LEU A 65 -11.42 -6.12 0.80
CA LEU A 65 -10.69 -4.91 1.16
C LEU A 65 -9.66 -5.18 2.29
N GLY A 66 -10.01 -5.98 3.28
CA GLY A 66 -9.11 -6.37 4.37
C GLY A 66 -7.92 -7.19 3.89
N PHE A 67 -8.14 -8.18 3.02
CA PHE A 67 -7.07 -8.96 2.40
C PHE A 67 -6.19 -8.11 1.48
N ALA A 68 -6.78 -7.21 0.69
CA ALA A 68 -6.02 -6.29 -0.17
C ALA A 68 -5.07 -5.41 0.65
N GLN A 69 -5.55 -4.80 1.73
CA GLN A 69 -4.75 -3.96 2.61
C GLN A 69 -3.65 -4.77 3.33
N THR A 70 -3.99 -5.97 3.79
CA THR A 70 -3.03 -6.86 4.47
C THR A 70 -1.93 -7.33 3.51
N ALA A 71 -2.30 -7.77 2.29
CA ALA A 71 -1.34 -8.20 1.27
C ALA A 71 -0.44 -7.05 0.80
N ALA A 72 -1.02 -5.86 0.55
CA ALA A 72 -0.26 -4.67 0.19
C ALA A 72 0.71 -4.25 1.30
N GLY A 73 0.28 -4.33 2.57
CA GLY A 73 1.15 -4.08 3.73
C GLY A 73 2.28 -5.11 3.86
N GLN A 74 2.05 -6.36 3.49
CA GLN A 74 3.08 -7.40 3.50
C GLN A 74 4.11 -7.20 2.37
N ILE A 75 3.64 -6.89 1.18
CA ILE A 75 4.50 -6.58 0.04
C ILE A 75 5.37 -5.36 0.36
N ALA A 76 4.76 -4.28 0.88
CA ALA A 76 5.48 -3.09 1.29
C ALA A 76 6.60 -3.42 2.29
N ARG A 77 6.33 -4.24 3.31
CA ARG A 77 7.36 -4.64 4.29
C ARG A 77 8.51 -5.43 3.69
N GLN A 78 8.24 -6.33 2.74
CA GLN A 78 9.31 -7.09 2.06
C GLN A 78 10.21 -6.16 1.23
N PHE A 79 9.63 -5.17 0.56
CA PHE A 79 10.41 -4.14 -0.14
C PHE A 79 11.10 -3.17 0.82
N ASP A 80 10.43 -2.77 1.90
CA ASP A 80 10.97 -1.82 2.87
C ASP A 80 12.14 -2.42 3.67
N GLN A 81 12.10 -3.68 4.06
CA GLN A 81 13.21 -4.34 4.76
C GLN A 81 14.48 -4.40 3.93
N ALA A 82 14.38 -4.60 2.61
CA ALA A 82 15.53 -4.61 1.71
C ALA A 82 16.00 -3.19 1.32
N ALA A 83 15.10 -2.21 1.30
CA ALA A 83 15.37 -0.83 0.88
C ALA A 83 15.56 0.14 2.05
N ALA A 84 14.94 -0.14 3.21
CA ALA A 84 14.81 0.80 4.32
C ALA A 84 16.11 1.12 5.07
N THR A 85 17.19 0.38 4.81
CA THR A 85 18.44 0.53 5.54
C THR A 85 19.55 1.21 4.74
N ARG A 86 19.28 1.75 3.55
CA ARG A 86 20.34 2.30 2.69
C ARG A 86 19.99 3.64 2.10
N VAL A 87 20.93 4.54 2.18
CA VAL A 87 20.87 5.90 1.66
C VAL A 87 22.01 6.09 0.68
N GLU A 88 21.72 6.58 -0.50
CA GLU A 88 22.68 7.02 -1.49
C GLU A 88 22.65 8.54 -1.58
N ILE A 89 23.81 9.16 -1.47
CA ILE A 89 23.99 10.61 -1.50
C ILE A 89 24.84 10.95 -2.71
N THR A 90 24.31 11.77 -3.59
CA THR A 90 24.97 12.22 -4.82
C THR A 90 24.90 13.73 -4.94
N PRO A 91 25.80 14.38 -5.70
CA PRO A 91 25.61 15.77 -6.08
C PRO A 91 24.31 15.93 -6.88
N ALA A 92 23.60 17.04 -6.69
CA ALA A 92 22.50 17.38 -7.58
C ALA A 92 23.03 17.67 -8.98
N GLU A 93 22.26 17.33 -10.00
CA GLU A 93 22.62 17.52 -11.38
C GLU A 93 21.80 18.64 -12.01
N ALA A 94 22.43 19.52 -12.75
CA ALA A 94 21.77 20.48 -13.62
C ALA A 94 21.96 20.07 -15.08
N ARG A 95 20.90 20.18 -15.89
CA ARG A 95 20.99 19.99 -17.33
C ARG A 95 21.56 21.22 -17.99
N THR A 96 22.63 21.05 -18.74
CA THR A 96 23.19 22.09 -19.61
C THR A 96 22.29 22.31 -20.83
N GLN A 97 22.47 23.45 -21.50
CA GLN A 97 21.73 23.74 -22.76
C GLN A 97 22.01 22.70 -23.86
N SER A 98 23.13 21.98 -23.78
CA SER A 98 23.49 20.88 -24.67
C SER A 98 22.84 19.54 -24.30
N GLY A 99 22.01 19.49 -23.23
CA GLY A 99 21.32 18.28 -22.78
C GLY A 99 22.13 17.36 -21.86
N ASN A 100 23.40 17.69 -21.59
CA ASN A 100 24.24 16.90 -20.68
C ASN A 100 23.95 17.24 -19.21
N SER A 101 23.94 16.23 -18.34
CA SER A 101 23.89 16.39 -16.89
C SER A 101 25.26 16.75 -16.36
N VAL A 102 25.34 17.79 -15.55
CA VAL A 102 26.57 18.20 -14.86
C VAL A 102 26.28 18.35 -13.37
N ALA A 103 27.15 17.80 -12.52
CA ALA A 103 27.05 17.94 -11.08
C ALA A 103 27.13 19.42 -10.66
N THR A 104 26.20 19.87 -9.83
CA THR A 104 26.11 21.26 -9.36
C THR A 104 26.99 21.53 -8.13
N ALA A 105 27.45 20.47 -7.46
CA ALA A 105 28.31 20.54 -6.31
C ALA A 105 29.37 19.44 -6.33
N ARG A 106 30.35 19.54 -5.43
CA ARG A 106 31.33 18.48 -5.18
C ARG A 106 31.12 17.94 -3.78
N LEU A 107 31.04 16.63 -3.66
CA LEU A 107 31.03 15.99 -2.36
C LEU A 107 32.41 16.14 -1.68
N PRO A 108 32.47 16.39 -0.37
CA PRO A 108 33.71 16.41 0.36
C PRO A 108 34.27 14.99 0.53
N TRP A 109 35.63 14.88 0.55
CA TRP A 109 36.28 13.57 0.71
C TRP A 109 36.08 12.96 2.11
N ASP A 110 35.84 13.78 3.13
CA ASP A 110 35.48 13.38 4.49
C ASP A 110 33.96 13.21 4.67
N GLY A 111 33.22 13.16 3.54
CA GLY A 111 31.75 13.11 3.54
C GLY A 111 31.18 11.84 4.20
N ALA A 112 31.83 10.68 4.00
CA ALA A 112 31.39 9.44 4.66
C ALA A 112 31.49 9.59 6.20
N GLU A 113 32.61 10.12 6.73
CA GLU A 113 32.77 10.35 8.17
C GLU A 113 31.75 11.35 8.73
N ARG A 114 31.39 12.39 7.96
CA ARG A 114 30.39 13.37 8.37
C ARG A 114 29.01 12.71 8.44
N VAL A 115 28.68 11.84 7.49
CA VAL A 115 27.42 11.12 7.46
C VAL A 115 27.34 10.08 8.58
N GLU A 116 28.45 9.39 8.90
CA GLU A 116 28.49 8.43 10.01
C GLU A 116 28.22 9.05 11.39
N ARG A 117 28.49 10.34 11.56
CA ARG A 117 28.18 11.07 12.80
C ARG A 117 26.70 11.38 12.98
N LEU A 118 25.88 11.16 11.95
CA LEU A 118 24.43 11.37 12.05
C LEU A 118 23.77 10.20 12.80
N ALA A 119 22.84 10.53 13.67
CA ALA A 119 22.11 9.52 14.44
C ALA A 119 21.30 8.61 13.52
N GLY A 120 21.47 7.30 13.66
CA GLY A 120 20.81 6.29 12.84
C GLY A 120 21.61 5.84 11.62
N VAL A 121 22.83 6.35 11.40
CA VAL A 121 23.78 5.81 10.43
C VAL A 121 24.63 4.73 11.09
N VAL A 122 24.68 3.56 10.46
CA VAL A 122 25.44 2.39 10.94
C VAL A 122 26.83 2.35 10.32
N ALA A 123 26.93 2.67 9.03
CA ALA A 123 28.19 2.73 8.28
C ALA A 123 27.98 3.60 7.03
N ALA A 124 29.04 4.27 6.60
CA ALA A 124 29.05 4.99 5.33
C ALA A 124 30.36 4.78 4.57
N ALA A 125 30.30 4.87 3.25
CA ALA A 125 31.45 4.77 2.39
C ALA A 125 31.39 5.77 1.25
N THR A 126 32.54 6.33 0.92
CA THR A 126 32.73 7.16 -0.27
C THR A 126 33.02 6.27 -1.46
N LEU A 127 32.37 6.55 -2.60
CA LEU A 127 32.66 5.92 -3.89
C LEU A 127 32.94 6.97 -4.96
N ALA A 128 33.93 6.68 -5.81
CA ALA A 128 34.22 7.47 -6.99
C ALA A 128 34.61 6.54 -8.16
N GLU A 129 34.04 6.75 -9.32
CA GLU A 129 34.48 6.05 -10.53
C GLU A 129 35.78 6.67 -11.05
N VAL A 130 36.77 5.83 -11.33
CA VAL A 130 38.03 6.22 -11.90
C VAL A 130 37.93 6.18 -13.42
N THR A 131 37.99 7.33 -14.04
CA THR A 131 38.03 7.42 -15.52
C THR A 131 39.45 7.13 -15.98
N LEU A 132 39.63 5.96 -16.58
CA LEU A 132 40.92 5.57 -17.17
C LEU A 132 41.12 6.26 -18.54
N PRO A 133 42.36 6.55 -18.92
CA PRO A 133 42.70 7.07 -20.24
C PRO A 133 42.25 6.10 -21.38
N THR A 134 41.99 6.65 -22.57
CA THR A 134 41.63 5.83 -23.72
C THR A 134 42.80 4.88 -24.07
N GLY A 135 42.50 3.59 -24.08
CA GLY A 135 43.51 2.56 -24.35
C GLY A 135 44.19 1.99 -23.10
N ALA A 136 43.83 2.48 -21.90
CA ALA A 136 44.27 1.87 -20.66
C ALA A 136 43.75 0.43 -20.54
N ALA A 137 44.60 -0.45 -20.03
CA ALA A 137 44.26 -1.86 -19.82
C ALA A 137 44.46 -2.25 -18.35
N ILE A 138 43.64 -3.23 -17.92
CA ILE A 138 43.82 -3.90 -16.64
C ILE A 138 44.31 -5.31 -16.93
N THR A 139 45.49 -5.66 -16.45
CA THR A 139 46.11 -6.96 -16.76
C THR A 139 46.71 -7.58 -15.50
N ALA A 140 46.77 -8.91 -15.46
CA ALA A 140 47.45 -9.66 -14.40
C ALA A 140 48.97 -9.81 -14.68
N VAL A 141 49.44 -9.41 -15.85
CA VAL A 141 50.85 -9.47 -16.25
C VAL A 141 51.32 -8.11 -16.74
N PRO A 142 52.60 -7.74 -16.49
CA PRO A 142 53.11 -6.42 -16.82
C PRO A 142 53.37 -6.18 -18.33
N VAL A 143 53.09 -7.17 -19.16
CA VAL A 143 53.37 -7.12 -20.61
C VAL A 143 52.06 -6.96 -21.37
N TYR A 144 51.99 -5.92 -22.18
CA TYR A 144 50.90 -5.69 -23.13
C TYR A 144 51.04 -6.67 -24.33
N ASP A 145 50.05 -7.51 -24.52
CA ASP A 145 49.96 -8.35 -25.71
C ASP A 145 49.08 -7.65 -26.77
N PRO A 146 49.65 -7.11 -27.83
CA PRO A 146 48.89 -6.44 -28.89
C PRO A 146 48.00 -7.38 -29.71
N SER A 147 48.17 -8.70 -29.58
CA SER A 147 47.37 -9.71 -30.28
C SER A 147 46.16 -10.16 -29.44
N ALA A 148 46.12 -9.82 -28.15
CA ALA A 148 44.98 -10.12 -27.28
C ALA A 148 43.74 -9.33 -27.74
N ALA A 149 42.56 -9.97 -27.73
CA ALA A 149 41.33 -9.30 -28.04
C ALA A 149 41.13 -8.10 -27.07
N SER A 150 40.94 -6.90 -27.64
CA SER A 150 40.67 -5.69 -26.87
C SER A 150 39.30 -5.79 -26.22
N ALA A 151 39.26 -6.30 -24.98
CA ALA A 151 38.07 -6.21 -24.17
C ALA A 151 38.00 -4.82 -23.48
N ALA A 152 36.82 -4.30 -23.29
CA ALA A 152 36.65 -3.09 -22.49
C ALA A 152 37.26 -3.32 -21.08
N PRO A 153 38.06 -2.38 -20.54
CA PRO A 153 38.63 -2.54 -19.21
C PRO A 153 37.52 -2.63 -18.15
N ALA A 154 37.77 -3.38 -17.09
CA ALA A 154 36.86 -3.39 -15.96
C ALA A 154 36.71 -1.97 -15.39
N PRO A 155 35.55 -1.64 -14.82
CA PRO A 155 35.42 -0.40 -14.08
C PRO A 155 36.38 -0.39 -12.88
N VAL A 156 37.12 0.70 -12.70
CA VAL A 156 37.93 0.95 -11.50
C VAL A 156 37.16 1.89 -10.60
N VAL A 157 36.97 1.49 -9.36
CA VAL A 157 36.19 2.24 -8.37
C VAL A 157 37.07 2.54 -7.18
N ALA A 158 37.20 3.81 -6.86
CA ALA A 158 37.84 4.24 -5.61
C ALA A 158 36.83 4.20 -4.48
N ALA A 159 37.17 3.60 -3.36
CA ALA A 159 36.29 3.49 -2.21
C ALA A 159 37.01 3.78 -0.89
N SER A 160 36.26 4.23 0.12
CA SER A 160 36.76 4.28 1.51
C SER A 160 36.64 2.91 2.17
N GLU A 161 37.28 2.75 3.33
CA GLU A 161 37.34 1.50 4.10
C GLU A 161 36.00 0.92 4.49
N GLY A 162 35.01 1.77 4.75
CA GLY A 162 33.61 1.38 5.16
C GLY A 162 32.78 0.75 4.09
N LEU A 163 33.31 0.49 2.87
CA LEU A 163 32.52 -0.01 1.73
C LEU A 163 31.77 -1.30 2.02
N LEU A 164 32.43 -2.29 2.63
CA LEU A 164 31.80 -3.59 2.92
C LEU A 164 30.65 -3.44 3.89
N ASP A 165 30.83 -2.63 4.93
CA ASP A 165 29.81 -2.40 5.95
C ASP A 165 28.64 -1.56 5.41
N ALA A 166 28.92 -0.57 4.57
CA ALA A 166 27.90 0.28 3.96
C ALA A 166 27.05 -0.49 2.94
N LEU A 167 27.65 -1.38 2.14
CA LEU A 167 26.96 -2.11 1.05
C LEU A 167 26.59 -3.55 1.39
N GLY A 168 26.93 -4.05 2.60
CA GLY A 168 26.71 -5.44 2.98
C GLY A 168 27.53 -6.38 2.12
N GLY A 169 28.80 -6.07 1.92
CA GLY A 169 29.72 -6.89 1.13
C GLY A 169 30.28 -8.08 1.92
N ARG A 170 30.64 -9.15 1.21
CA ARG A 170 31.28 -10.33 1.78
C ARG A 170 32.60 -10.58 1.08
N VAL A 171 33.67 -10.68 1.87
CA VAL A 171 35.00 -11.08 1.37
C VAL A 171 35.02 -12.61 1.19
N ALA A 172 35.38 -13.08 0.00
CA ALA A 172 35.61 -14.49 -0.28
C ALA A 172 36.99 -14.94 0.15
N GLU A 173 38.03 -14.17 -0.20
CA GLU A 173 39.42 -14.42 0.17
C GLU A 173 40.13 -13.11 0.54
N GLY A 174 41.10 -13.22 1.45
CA GLY A 174 41.90 -12.09 1.86
C GLY A 174 41.19 -11.11 2.80
N ARG A 175 41.38 -9.81 2.57
CA ARG A 175 40.82 -8.75 3.40
C ARG A 175 40.55 -7.48 2.58
N MET A 176 39.72 -6.58 3.12
CA MET A 176 39.58 -5.21 2.62
C MET A 176 40.78 -4.35 3.04
N PHE A 177 41.02 -3.29 2.33
CA PHE A 177 41.94 -2.23 2.78
C PHE A 177 41.35 -1.43 3.94
N ASP A 178 42.24 -0.78 4.70
CA ASP A 178 41.89 0.01 5.88
C ASP A 178 42.34 1.49 5.70
N ALA A 179 41.96 2.34 6.68
CA ALA A 179 42.34 3.75 6.69
C ALA A 179 43.86 3.98 6.56
N GLY A 180 44.68 3.04 7.03
CA GLY A 180 46.12 3.12 6.89
C GLY A 180 46.61 3.02 5.46
N HIS A 181 46.01 2.13 4.66
CA HIS A 181 46.29 2.03 3.22
C HIS A 181 45.86 3.29 2.48
N ASP A 182 44.70 3.84 2.86
CA ASP A 182 44.17 5.05 2.25
C ASP A 182 45.04 6.27 2.55
N ALA A 183 45.42 6.47 3.81
CA ALA A 183 46.24 7.59 4.25
C ALA A 183 47.65 7.58 3.67
N ARG A 184 48.24 6.39 3.45
CA ARG A 184 49.60 6.28 2.86
C ARG A 184 49.58 6.29 1.33
N GLY A 185 48.39 6.15 0.71
CA GLY A 185 48.27 5.99 -0.73
C GLY A 185 48.84 4.65 -1.24
N ASP A 186 48.71 3.59 -0.43
CA ASP A 186 49.25 2.27 -0.77
C ASP A 186 48.53 1.72 -2.02
N ARG A 187 49.31 1.25 -3.01
CA ARG A 187 48.74 0.63 -4.22
C ARG A 187 48.30 -0.78 -3.95
N VAL A 188 47.15 -0.89 -3.27
CA VAL A 188 46.44 -2.14 -3.02
C VAL A 188 45.14 -2.18 -3.77
N ALA A 189 44.68 -3.36 -4.15
CA ALA A 189 43.41 -3.53 -4.83
C ALA A 189 42.63 -4.68 -4.20
N VAL A 190 41.31 -4.57 -4.25
CA VAL A 190 40.35 -5.61 -3.95
C VAL A 190 39.53 -5.87 -5.23
N LEU A 191 39.40 -7.11 -5.62
CA LEU A 191 38.72 -7.50 -6.83
C LEU A 191 37.28 -7.93 -6.52
N GLY A 192 36.34 -7.58 -7.37
CA GLY A 192 35.05 -8.27 -7.41
C GLY A 192 35.24 -9.67 -7.97
N ALA A 193 34.41 -10.64 -7.54
CA ALA A 193 34.59 -12.06 -7.87
C ALA A 193 34.67 -12.31 -9.38
N ARG A 194 33.81 -11.67 -10.18
CA ARG A 194 33.82 -11.84 -11.63
C ARG A 194 35.07 -11.23 -12.30
N GLU A 195 35.57 -10.14 -11.75
CA GLU A 195 36.82 -9.57 -12.23
C GLU A 195 38.03 -10.45 -11.84
N ALA A 196 38.03 -11.01 -10.65
CA ALA A 196 39.04 -11.97 -10.19
C ALA A 196 39.10 -13.21 -11.11
N ASP A 197 37.93 -13.76 -11.46
CA ASP A 197 37.82 -14.86 -12.43
C ASP A 197 38.34 -14.47 -13.83
N ARG A 198 38.04 -13.26 -14.30
CA ARG A 198 38.51 -12.74 -15.59
C ARG A 198 40.02 -12.59 -15.65
N LEU A 199 40.63 -12.16 -14.54
CA LEU A 199 42.08 -12.02 -14.42
C LEU A 199 42.77 -13.32 -14.02
N ALA A 200 42.02 -14.41 -13.81
CA ALA A 200 42.50 -15.73 -13.33
C ALA A 200 43.21 -15.64 -11.97
N ILE A 201 42.77 -14.72 -11.11
CA ILE A 201 43.30 -14.52 -9.75
C ILE A 201 42.31 -15.13 -8.75
N ASN A 202 42.54 -16.40 -8.37
CA ASN A 202 41.64 -17.11 -7.48
C ASN A 202 42.14 -17.15 -6.02
N ARG A 203 43.36 -16.67 -5.75
CA ARG A 203 43.99 -16.69 -4.42
C ARG A 203 44.80 -15.41 -4.22
N VAL A 204 44.80 -14.93 -2.97
CA VAL A 204 45.50 -13.70 -2.58
C VAL A 204 46.72 -13.94 -1.67
N ASP A 205 46.91 -15.18 -1.18
CA ASP A 205 48.00 -15.58 -0.29
C ASP A 205 49.41 -15.44 -0.95
N SER A 206 49.46 -15.59 -2.28
CA SER A 206 50.67 -15.38 -3.07
C SER A 206 50.95 -13.89 -3.38
N GLN A 207 50.14 -12.97 -2.89
CA GLN A 207 50.21 -11.54 -3.15
C GLN A 207 50.28 -11.19 -4.65
N PRO A 208 49.29 -11.66 -5.46
CA PRO A 208 49.33 -11.37 -6.88
C PRO A 208 49.17 -9.86 -7.11
N SER A 209 49.74 -9.39 -8.21
CA SER A 209 49.61 -7.98 -8.60
C SER A 209 48.82 -7.85 -9.89
N ILE A 210 48.07 -6.78 -10.00
CA ILE A 210 47.44 -6.34 -11.24
C ILE A 210 48.03 -5.04 -11.72
N PHE A 211 47.95 -4.76 -12.99
CA PHE A 211 48.48 -3.53 -13.59
C PHE A 211 47.30 -2.71 -14.13
N ILE A 212 47.10 -1.52 -13.58
CA ILE A 212 46.12 -0.55 -14.02
C ILE A 212 46.88 0.59 -14.69
N ASP A 213 46.69 0.73 -16.01
CA ASP A 213 47.43 1.70 -16.81
C ASP A 213 48.98 1.69 -16.53
N GLY A 214 49.54 0.48 -16.41
CA GLY A 214 50.95 0.25 -16.15
C GLY A 214 51.41 0.44 -14.69
N LEU A 215 50.52 0.86 -13.79
CA LEU A 215 50.81 0.97 -12.35
C LEU A 215 50.47 -0.36 -11.65
N ALA A 216 51.41 -0.90 -10.89
CA ALA A 216 51.25 -2.14 -10.17
C ALA A 216 50.44 -1.96 -8.86
N TYR A 217 49.42 -2.78 -8.68
CA TYR A 217 48.59 -2.84 -7.46
C TYR A 217 48.62 -4.26 -6.87
N ALA A 218 48.93 -4.39 -5.59
CA ALA A 218 48.90 -5.68 -4.92
C ALA A 218 47.46 -6.06 -4.60
N VAL A 219 46.99 -7.24 -5.05
CA VAL A 219 45.66 -7.72 -4.74
C VAL A 219 45.66 -8.32 -3.33
N ILE A 220 44.86 -7.74 -2.44
CA ILE A 220 44.80 -8.13 -1.03
C ILE A 220 43.49 -8.79 -0.62
N GLY A 221 42.47 -8.79 -1.52
CA GLY A 221 41.19 -9.41 -1.24
C GLY A 221 40.34 -9.61 -2.51
N ILE A 222 39.40 -10.54 -2.39
CA ILE A 222 38.36 -10.80 -3.39
C ILE A 222 37.03 -10.72 -2.68
N VAL A 223 36.08 -9.91 -3.20
CA VAL A 223 34.74 -9.76 -2.66
C VAL A 223 33.77 -10.58 -3.51
N ASP A 224 33.09 -11.54 -2.86
CA ASP A 224 32.15 -12.45 -3.49
C ASP A 224 30.85 -11.76 -3.92
N SER A 225 30.28 -10.97 -3.02
CA SER A 225 28.98 -10.34 -3.26
C SER A 225 28.82 -9.02 -2.52
N PHE A 226 28.03 -8.15 -3.15
CA PHE A 226 27.43 -7.00 -2.49
C PHE A 226 25.92 -7.19 -2.55
N GLU A 227 25.20 -6.96 -1.47
CA GLU A 227 23.75 -7.09 -1.45
C GLU A 227 23.05 -6.18 -2.48
N ARG A 228 23.72 -5.07 -2.81
CA ARG A 228 23.24 -4.12 -3.81
C ARG A 228 24.30 -3.68 -4.78
N ARG A 229 24.75 -3.18 -5.48
CA ARG A 229 25.88 -2.83 -6.35
C ARG A 229 26.54 -4.09 -6.93
N ALA A 230 25.69 -4.93 -7.57
CA ALA A 230 26.19 -6.12 -8.27
C ALA A 230 27.22 -5.79 -9.38
N ASP A 231 27.24 -4.54 -9.84
CA ASP A 231 28.25 -3.98 -10.74
C ASP A 231 29.68 -4.01 -10.17
N LEU A 232 29.82 -3.89 -8.84
CA LEU A 232 31.12 -3.99 -8.18
C LEU A 232 31.74 -5.40 -8.22
N GLN A 233 30.99 -6.41 -8.60
CA GLN A 233 31.55 -7.75 -8.84
C GLN A 233 32.43 -7.83 -10.09
N ASP A 234 32.22 -6.90 -11.03
CA ASP A 234 33.01 -6.75 -12.25
C ASP A 234 34.11 -5.68 -12.11
N ALA A 235 34.24 -5.09 -10.92
CA ALA A 235 35.09 -3.92 -10.71
C ALA A 235 36.42 -4.26 -10.00
N VAL A 236 37.40 -3.42 -10.22
CA VAL A 236 38.60 -3.29 -9.40
C VAL A 236 38.39 -2.17 -8.40
N ILE A 237 38.50 -2.45 -7.10
CA ILE A 237 38.26 -1.52 -6.01
C ILE A 237 39.60 -1.13 -5.40
N ILE A 238 39.91 0.18 -5.36
CA ILE A 238 41.17 0.73 -4.83
C ILE A 238 40.88 1.79 -3.75
N PRO A 239 41.80 2.06 -2.82
CA PRO A 239 41.65 3.11 -1.82
C PRO A 239 41.48 4.49 -2.47
N VAL A 240 40.68 5.37 -1.85
CA VAL A 240 40.42 6.73 -2.32
C VAL A 240 41.73 7.54 -2.38
N GLY A 241 42.59 7.46 -1.35
CA GLY A 241 43.87 8.18 -1.31
C GLY A 241 44.78 7.81 -2.47
N THR A 242 44.88 6.52 -2.78
CA THR A 242 45.63 6.00 -3.92
C THR A 242 45.05 6.50 -5.26
N ALA A 243 43.74 6.42 -5.41
CA ALA A 243 43.07 6.86 -6.64
C ALA A 243 43.21 8.36 -6.87
N ARG A 244 43.22 9.17 -5.81
CA ARG A 244 43.47 10.61 -5.88
C ARG A 244 44.89 10.91 -6.33
N ALA A 245 45.87 10.16 -5.83
CA ALA A 245 47.28 10.34 -6.14
C ALA A 245 47.57 9.89 -7.59
N ASP A 246 47.11 8.72 -7.99
CA ASP A 246 47.46 8.10 -9.28
C ASP A 246 46.59 8.61 -10.45
N PHE A 247 45.31 8.93 -10.20
CA PHE A 247 44.32 9.32 -11.26
C PHE A 247 43.78 10.74 -11.09
N SER A 248 44.30 11.53 -10.14
CA SER A 248 43.91 12.94 -9.95
C SER A 248 42.36 13.15 -9.76
N LEU A 249 41.74 12.29 -9.00
CA LEU A 249 40.28 12.40 -8.77
C LEU A 249 39.94 13.70 -8.04
N GLY A 250 38.98 14.45 -8.61
CA GLY A 250 38.62 15.79 -8.11
C GLY A 250 37.60 15.78 -6.96
N ALA A 251 36.68 14.83 -6.94
CA ALA A 251 35.65 14.70 -5.91
C ALA A 251 35.02 13.28 -5.93
N PRO A 252 34.41 12.84 -4.83
CA PRO A 252 33.61 11.64 -4.83
C PRO A 252 32.42 11.74 -5.76
N GLY A 253 32.03 10.60 -6.37
CA GLY A 253 30.81 10.50 -7.16
C GLY A 253 29.57 10.30 -6.29
N SER A 254 29.69 9.50 -5.22
CA SER A 254 28.58 9.23 -4.29
C SER A 254 29.10 8.85 -2.90
N ILE A 255 28.23 8.96 -1.92
CA ILE A 255 28.38 8.39 -0.59
C ILE A 255 27.27 7.38 -0.39
N GLN A 256 27.64 6.16 -0.04
CA GLN A 256 26.71 5.07 0.28
C GLN A 256 26.65 4.92 1.79
N ALA A 257 25.46 4.93 2.37
CA ALA A 257 25.29 4.78 3.80
C ALA A 257 24.28 3.67 4.12
N ARG A 258 24.63 2.86 5.12
CA ARG A 258 23.70 1.95 5.77
C ARG A 258 23.13 2.61 7.01
N VAL A 259 21.81 2.63 7.14
CA VAL A 259 21.10 3.31 8.21
C VAL A 259 20.18 2.33 8.95
N ASP A 260 19.81 2.67 10.17
CA ASP A 260 18.82 1.94 10.94
C ASP A 260 17.46 2.01 10.27
N VAL A 261 16.63 0.98 10.50
CA VAL A 261 15.27 0.92 9.97
C VAL A 261 14.46 2.11 10.46
N GLY A 262 13.96 2.92 9.53
CA GLY A 262 13.18 4.11 9.83
C GLY A 262 13.98 5.41 9.92
N ALA A 263 15.32 5.37 9.94
CA ALA A 263 16.16 6.57 9.98
C ALA A 263 16.28 7.28 8.60
N GLY A 264 15.92 6.59 7.51
CA GLY A 264 16.07 7.11 6.15
C GLY A 264 15.53 8.53 5.92
N PRO A 265 14.29 8.86 6.28
CA PRO A 265 13.76 10.23 6.10
C PRO A 265 14.55 11.30 6.87
N GLN A 266 14.95 11.01 8.12
CA GLN A 266 15.74 11.91 8.93
C GLN A 266 17.13 12.16 8.31
N ILE A 267 17.79 11.09 7.85
CA ILE A 267 19.08 11.21 7.17
C ILE A 267 18.92 11.97 5.85
N GLY A 268 17.81 11.77 5.13
CA GLY A 268 17.48 12.53 3.91
C GLY A 268 17.47 14.03 4.11
N GLU A 269 17.02 14.51 5.27
CA GLU A 269 16.98 15.94 5.63
C GLU A 269 18.32 16.43 6.21
N GLN A 270 19.01 15.60 6.98
CA GLN A 270 20.21 15.99 7.72
C GLN A 270 21.51 15.88 6.90
N ALA A 271 21.61 14.89 6.01
CA ALA A 271 22.84 14.67 5.23
C ALA A 271 23.21 15.85 4.32
N PRO A 272 22.27 16.51 3.60
CA PRO A 272 22.61 17.70 2.83
C PRO A 272 23.20 18.83 3.68
N LEU A 273 22.66 19.04 4.88
CA LEU A 273 23.14 20.07 5.82
C LEU A 273 24.53 19.72 6.38
N ALA A 274 24.79 18.43 6.61
CA ALA A 274 26.11 17.98 7.11
C ALA A 274 27.19 18.05 6.02
N LEU A 275 26.85 17.85 4.76
CA LEU A 275 27.78 17.79 3.64
C LEU A 275 28.02 19.16 2.98
N ALA A 276 26.98 19.97 2.84
CA ALA A 276 26.99 21.26 2.17
C ALA A 276 26.09 22.26 2.91
N PRO A 277 26.48 22.76 4.10
CA PRO A 277 25.64 23.64 4.91
C PRO A 277 25.27 24.95 4.21
N ASP A 278 26.15 25.44 3.32
CA ASP A 278 25.93 26.69 2.57
C ASP A 278 24.99 26.51 1.36
N ALA A 279 24.83 25.28 0.86
CA ALA A 279 24.00 24.97 -0.31
C ALA A 279 23.40 23.54 -0.22
N PRO A 280 22.50 23.26 0.73
CA PRO A 280 21.97 21.92 0.93
C PRO A 280 21.26 21.36 -0.30
N ASP A 281 20.58 22.21 -1.07
CA ASP A 281 19.84 21.81 -2.30
C ASP A 281 20.78 21.31 -3.42
N SER A 282 22.09 21.52 -3.28
CA SER A 282 23.08 21.00 -4.22
C SER A 282 23.42 19.51 -4.01
N ILE A 283 22.88 18.90 -2.95
CA ILE A 283 23.05 17.49 -2.60
C ILE A 283 21.72 16.78 -2.75
N LYS A 284 21.72 15.70 -3.51
CA LYS A 284 20.57 14.83 -3.67
C LYS A 284 20.73 13.59 -2.80
N VAL A 285 19.74 13.31 -1.96
CA VAL A 285 19.73 12.13 -1.12
C VAL A 285 18.62 11.19 -1.59
N ALA A 286 19.01 10.04 -2.09
CA ALA A 286 18.09 8.94 -2.36
C ALA A 286 17.95 8.10 -1.08
N ALA A 287 17.16 8.62 -0.14
CA ALA A 287 16.77 7.88 1.04
C ALA A 287 15.49 7.08 0.75
N PRO A 288 15.32 5.90 1.36
CA PRO A 288 14.06 5.21 1.29
C PRO A 288 12.98 6.12 1.90
N SER A 289 12.18 6.73 1.05
CA SER A 289 10.92 7.33 1.50
C SER A 289 10.06 6.20 2.05
N GLY A 290 9.46 6.38 3.22
CA GLY A 290 8.72 5.34 3.95
C GLY A 290 7.53 4.72 3.21
N ARG A 291 7.30 5.10 1.96
CA ARG A 291 6.45 4.43 0.96
C ARG A 291 6.96 4.83 -0.42
N SER A 292 7.51 3.89 -1.14
CA SER A 292 7.88 4.13 -2.55
C SER A 292 6.62 4.48 -3.36
N ASP A 293 6.70 5.45 -4.27
CA ASP A 293 5.60 5.83 -5.17
C ASP A 293 5.07 4.61 -5.94
N LEU A 294 5.94 3.65 -6.21
CA LEU A 294 5.60 2.38 -6.85
C LEU A 294 4.65 1.54 -5.97
N SER A 295 4.91 1.45 -4.64
CA SER A 295 4.04 0.71 -3.73
C SER A 295 2.67 1.38 -3.58
N GLN A 296 2.61 2.72 -3.62
CA GLN A 296 1.35 3.47 -3.60
C GLN A 296 0.54 3.24 -4.88
N ASN A 297 1.17 3.27 -6.05
CA ASN A 297 0.50 3.03 -7.32
C ASN A 297 -0.03 1.60 -7.43
N VAL A 298 0.78 0.60 -7.07
CA VAL A 298 0.35 -0.81 -7.01
C VAL A 298 -0.81 -0.99 -6.03
N GLN A 299 -0.75 -0.33 -4.87
CA GLN A 299 -1.83 -0.39 -3.88
C GLN A 299 -3.12 0.26 -4.40
N ALA A 300 -3.01 1.37 -5.14
CA ALA A 300 -4.16 2.03 -5.76
C ALA A 300 -4.81 1.14 -6.83
N ASP A 301 -4.03 0.54 -7.72
CA ASP A 301 -4.52 -0.34 -8.78
C ASP A 301 -5.18 -1.60 -8.21
N VAL A 302 -4.56 -2.23 -7.22
CA VAL A 302 -5.11 -3.37 -6.50
C VAL A 302 -6.44 -3.01 -5.83
N ASN A 303 -6.52 -1.84 -5.17
CA ASN A 303 -7.77 -1.37 -4.54
C ASN A 303 -8.90 -1.18 -5.57
N VAL A 304 -8.63 -0.66 -6.75
CA VAL A 304 -9.64 -0.48 -7.81
C VAL A 304 -10.25 -1.82 -8.21
N VAL A 305 -9.43 -2.84 -8.44
CA VAL A 305 -9.90 -4.19 -8.80
C VAL A 305 -10.76 -4.79 -7.68
N PHE A 306 -10.31 -4.68 -6.43
CA PHE A 306 -11.06 -5.21 -5.30
C PHE A 306 -12.35 -4.45 -5.01
N ILE A 307 -12.38 -3.13 -5.20
CA ILE A 307 -13.62 -2.34 -5.09
C ILE A 307 -14.60 -2.78 -6.18
N ALA A 308 -14.17 -2.94 -7.43
CA ALA A 308 -15.02 -3.39 -8.52
C ALA A 308 -15.63 -4.78 -8.23
N LEU A 309 -14.81 -5.72 -7.75
CA LEU A 309 -15.28 -7.05 -7.35
C LEU A 309 -16.29 -6.96 -6.19
N GLY A 310 -15.97 -6.15 -5.18
CA GLY A 310 -16.83 -5.90 -4.03
C GLY A 310 -18.20 -5.33 -4.42
N VAL A 311 -18.23 -4.39 -5.37
CA VAL A 311 -19.49 -3.82 -5.90
C VAL A 311 -20.33 -4.90 -6.57
N ILE A 312 -19.74 -5.80 -7.38
CA ILE A 312 -20.45 -6.89 -8.03
C ILE A 312 -21.10 -7.82 -6.98
N VAL A 313 -20.33 -8.18 -5.94
CA VAL A 313 -20.84 -9.04 -4.85
C VAL A 313 -21.92 -8.33 -4.04
N LEU A 314 -21.77 -7.03 -3.81
CA LEU A 314 -22.76 -6.20 -3.12
C LEU A 314 -24.08 -6.13 -3.91
N LEU A 315 -24.03 -5.97 -5.22
CA LEU A 315 -25.21 -6.00 -6.08
C LEU A 315 -25.90 -7.36 -6.03
N ALA A 316 -25.16 -8.45 -6.03
CA ALA A 316 -25.72 -9.80 -5.87
C ALA A 316 -26.44 -9.96 -4.52
N GLY A 317 -25.83 -9.49 -3.42
CA GLY A 317 -26.43 -9.46 -2.07
C GLY A 317 -27.71 -8.61 -2.03
N GLY A 318 -27.68 -7.43 -2.64
CA GLY A 318 -28.86 -6.54 -2.76
C GLY A 318 -30.01 -7.16 -3.54
N LEU A 319 -29.71 -7.87 -4.63
CA LEU A 319 -30.73 -8.62 -5.37
C LEU A 319 -31.38 -9.73 -4.51
N GLY A 320 -30.58 -10.39 -3.64
CA GLY A 320 -31.11 -11.35 -2.67
C GLY A 320 -32.12 -10.73 -1.72
N ILE A 321 -31.83 -9.57 -1.14
CA ILE A 321 -32.76 -8.82 -0.28
C ILE A 321 -34.02 -8.47 -1.06
N ALA A 322 -33.87 -7.89 -2.25
CA ALA A 322 -35.01 -7.48 -3.08
C ALA A 322 -35.94 -8.65 -3.40
N ASN A 323 -35.40 -9.83 -3.77
CA ASN A 323 -36.17 -11.01 -4.11
C ASN A 323 -36.94 -11.56 -2.90
N VAL A 324 -36.29 -11.67 -1.74
CA VAL A 324 -36.92 -12.16 -0.51
C VAL A 324 -38.00 -11.20 -0.01
N THR A 325 -37.71 -9.88 -0.04
CA THR A 325 -38.70 -8.87 0.33
C THR A 325 -39.92 -8.88 -0.61
N LEU A 326 -39.67 -9.09 -1.91
CA LEU A 326 -40.75 -9.21 -2.88
C LEU A 326 -41.68 -10.44 -2.60
N LEU A 327 -41.07 -11.58 -2.28
CA LEU A 327 -41.79 -12.78 -1.89
C LEU A 327 -42.61 -12.53 -0.61
N SER A 328 -42.04 -11.84 0.38
CA SER A 328 -42.70 -11.43 1.62
C SER A 328 -43.95 -10.56 1.34
N VAL A 329 -43.84 -9.59 0.41
CA VAL A 329 -44.99 -8.77 -0.01
C VAL A 329 -46.08 -9.62 -0.64
N MET A 330 -45.73 -10.58 -1.51
CA MET A 330 -46.69 -11.45 -2.16
C MET A 330 -47.47 -12.34 -1.16
N GLU A 331 -46.77 -12.90 -0.18
CA GLU A 331 -47.40 -13.74 0.85
C GLU A 331 -48.28 -12.94 1.82
N ARG A 332 -47.97 -11.68 2.03
CA ARG A 332 -48.71 -10.78 2.94
C ARG A 332 -49.74 -9.90 2.23
N THR A 333 -50.05 -10.17 0.97
CA THR A 333 -51.02 -9.39 0.17
C THR A 333 -52.37 -9.23 0.90
N PRO A 334 -53.00 -10.28 1.51
CA PRO A 334 -54.26 -10.12 2.24
C PRO A 334 -54.13 -9.21 3.47
N GLU A 335 -53.06 -9.33 4.22
CA GLU A 335 -52.78 -8.51 5.41
C GLU A 335 -52.61 -7.05 5.03
N ILE A 336 -51.81 -6.76 3.96
CA ILE A 336 -51.60 -5.41 3.42
C ILE A 336 -52.94 -4.83 2.97
N GLY A 337 -53.75 -5.64 2.29
CA GLY A 337 -55.10 -5.26 1.86
C GLY A 337 -56.01 -4.87 3.01
N LEU A 338 -56.00 -5.65 4.09
CA LEU A 338 -56.76 -5.34 5.31
C LEU A 338 -56.30 -4.02 5.95
N ARG A 339 -54.99 -3.82 6.13
CA ARG A 339 -54.43 -2.56 6.67
C ARG A 339 -54.84 -1.36 5.81
N ARG A 340 -54.81 -1.50 4.51
CA ARG A 340 -55.25 -0.48 3.55
C ARG A 340 -56.76 -0.19 3.65
N ALA A 341 -57.57 -1.21 3.85
CA ALA A 341 -59.01 -1.06 4.06
C ALA A 341 -59.34 -0.36 5.38
N LEU A 342 -58.53 -0.56 6.40
CA LEU A 342 -58.62 0.12 7.70
C LEU A 342 -58.07 1.55 7.70
N GLY A 343 -57.54 2.06 6.55
CA GLY A 343 -57.15 3.43 6.38
C GLY A 343 -55.60 3.69 6.32
N ALA A 344 -54.78 2.64 6.30
CA ALA A 344 -53.31 2.83 6.14
C ALA A 344 -52.99 3.46 4.79
N THR A 345 -52.14 4.47 4.79
CA THR A 345 -51.71 5.15 3.57
C THR A 345 -50.64 4.35 2.83
N PRO A 346 -50.51 4.53 1.48
CA PRO A 346 -49.47 3.89 0.70
C PRO A 346 -48.05 4.15 1.22
N ARG A 347 -47.82 5.35 1.76
CA ARG A 347 -46.51 5.75 2.33
C ARG A 347 -46.19 4.98 3.61
N GLN A 348 -47.18 4.71 4.45
CA GLN A 348 -46.99 3.91 5.67
C GLN A 348 -46.61 2.48 5.34
N ILE A 349 -47.34 1.85 4.40
CA ILE A 349 -47.02 0.50 3.92
C ILE A 349 -45.61 0.44 3.31
N ALA A 350 -45.26 1.40 2.42
CA ALA A 350 -43.91 1.44 1.84
C ALA A 350 -42.86 1.64 2.91
N GLY A 351 -43.08 2.55 3.88
CA GLY A 351 -42.15 2.85 4.97
C GLY A 351 -41.83 1.61 5.82
N GLN A 352 -42.83 0.77 6.08
CA GLN A 352 -42.66 -0.48 6.84
C GLN A 352 -41.69 -1.44 6.13
N PHE A 353 -41.90 -1.74 4.85
CA PHE A 353 -41.03 -2.66 4.08
C PHE A 353 -39.61 -2.06 3.87
N ILE A 354 -39.49 -0.74 3.71
CA ILE A 354 -38.19 -0.06 3.65
C ILE A 354 -37.44 -0.20 4.97
N ALA A 355 -38.11 0.04 6.11
CA ALA A 355 -37.51 -0.11 7.43
C ALA A 355 -37.08 -1.56 7.71
N GLU A 356 -37.94 -2.53 7.38
CA GLU A 356 -37.62 -3.96 7.49
C GLU A 356 -36.38 -4.33 6.69
N SER A 357 -36.32 -3.92 5.42
CA SER A 357 -35.16 -4.16 4.54
C SER A 357 -33.88 -3.48 5.04
N ALA A 358 -33.99 -2.26 5.59
CA ALA A 358 -32.86 -1.53 6.17
C ALA A 358 -32.28 -2.23 7.43
N ILE A 359 -33.18 -2.72 8.29
CA ILE A 359 -32.78 -3.46 9.50
C ILE A 359 -32.09 -4.77 9.12
N ILE A 360 -32.66 -5.52 8.19
CA ILE A 360 -32.07 -6.78 7.68
C ILE A 360 -30.71 -6.50 7.05
N GLY A 361 -30.61 -5.46 6.23
CA GLY A 361 -29.35 -5.03 5.61
C GLY A 361 -28.28 -4.63 6.65
N MET A 362 -28.68 -3.88 7.69
CA MET A 362 -27.79 -3.48 8.78
C MET A 362 -27.30 -4.69 9.59
N LEU A 363 -28.19 -5.59 9.98
CA LEU A 363 -27.83 -6.82 10.69
C LEU A 363 -26.88 -7.69 9.85
N GLY A 364 -27.21 -7.87 8.57
CA GLY A 364 -26.33 -8.58 7.63
C GLY A 364 -24.98 -7.90 7.46
N GLY A 365 -24.95 -6.57 7.44
CA GLY A 365 -23.71 -5.78 7.40
C GLY A 365 -22.84 -5.96 8.63
N ILE A 366 -23.43 -5.91 9.83
CA ILE A 366 -22.69 -6.14 11.10
C ILE A 366 -22.11 -7.56 11.14
N MET A 367 -22.96 -8.57 10.87
CA MET A 367 -22.54 -9.96 10.89
C MET A 367 -21.52 -10.26 9.78
N GLY A 368 -21.74 -9.72 8.58
CA GLY A 368 -20.83 -9.85 7.45
C GLY A 368 -19.47 -9.23 7.72
N SER A 369 -19.43 -8.03 8.29
CA SER A 369 -18.19 -7.37 8.70
C SER A 369 -17.46 -8.15 9.79
N ALA A 370 -18.17 -8.68 10.78
CA ALA A 370 -17.58 -9.49 11.84
C ALA A 370 -16.95 -10.77 11.30
N VAL A 371 -17.65 -11.50 10.42
CA VAL A 371 -17.14 -12.71 9.76
C VAL A 371 -15.95 -12.37 8.87
N ALA A 372 -16.00 -11.26 8.14
CA ALA A 372 -14.90 -10.81 7.28
C ALA A 372 -13.64 -10.49 8.09
N VAL A 373 -13.77 -9.71 9.16
CA VAL A 373 -12.65 -9.38 10.06
C VAL A 373 -12.03 -10.66 10.65
N LEU A 374 -12.87 -11.56 11.14
CA LEU A 374 -12.40 -12.84 11.68
C LEU A 374 -11.64 -13.66 10.62
N SER A 375 -12.16 -13.71 9.38
CA SER A 375 -11.53 -14.42 8.27
C SER A 375 -10.18 -13.81 7.90
N VAL A 376 -10.09 -12.48 7.82
CA VAL A 376 -8.83 -11.77 7.53
C VAL A 376 -7.80 -12.04 8.62
N VAL A 377 -8.18 -11.96 9.90
CA VAL A 377 -7.28 -12.24 11.03
C VAL A 377 -6.82 -13.68 11.00
N LEU A 378 -7.74 -14.65 10.84
CA LEU A 378 -7.41 -16.06 10.85
C LEU A 378 -6.43 -16.44 9.74
N VAL A 379 -6.71 -16.01 8.51
CA VAL A 379 -5.83 -16.27 7.36
C VAL A 379 -4.48 -15.58 7.55
N SER A 380 -4.46 -14.34 8.04
CA SER A 380 -3.21 -13.61 8.29
C SER A 380 -2.35 -14.31 9.32
N VAL A 381 -2.93 -14.81 10.41
CA VAL A 381 -2.20 -15.55 11.45
C VAL A 381 -1.62 -16.87 10.89
N ILE A 382 -2.42 -17.62 10.12
CA ILE A 382 -1.95 -18.88 9.50
C ILE A 382 -0.83 -18.62 8.50
N ALA A 383 -0.92 -17.54 7.73
CA ALA A 383 0.08 -17.14 6.74
C ALA A 383 1.32 -16.45 7.36
N GLY A 384 1.35 -16.19 8.68
CA GLY A 384 2.42 -15.45 9.34
C GLY A 384 2.43 -13.95 8.96
N TRP A 385 1.31 -13.42 8.49
CA TRP A 385 1.17 -12.01 8.12
C TRP A 385 0.66 -11.18 9.29
N SER A 386 1.01 -9.89 9.32
CA SER A 386 0.37 -8.97 10.27
C SER A 386 -0.92 -8.43 9.65
N PRO A 387 -2.09 -8.71 10.23
CA PRO A 387 -3.35 -8.23 9.70
C PRO A 387 -3.43 -6.70 9.77
N VAL A 388 -3.77 -6.07 8.66
CA VAL A 388 -4.05 -4.63 8.57
C VAL A 388 -5.54 -4.47 8.36
N ILE A 389 -6.25 -4.06 9.42
CA ILE A 389 -7.70 -3.85 9.39
C ILE A 389 -7.98 -2.38 9.68
N ASN A 390 -8.59 -1.70 8.72
CA ASN A 390 -9.08 -0.35 8.95
C ASN A 390 -10.44 -0.41 9.67
N PRO A 391 -10.56 0.10 10.92
CA PRO A 391 -11.82 0.08 11.66
C PRO A 391 -12.97 0.76 10.92
N LEU A 392 -12.68 1.80 10.12
CA LEU A 392 -13.69 2.49 9.32
C LEU A 392 -14.32 1.57 8.27
N VAL A 393 -13.57 0.61 7.71
CA VAL A 393 -14.10 -0.35 6.74
C VAL A 393 -15.05 -1.34 7.43
N ALA A 394 -14.68 -1.82 8.62
CA ALA A 394 -15.52 -2.73 9.41
C ALA A 394 -16.85 -2.07 9.84
N VAL A 395 -16.79 -0.87 10.40
CA VAL A 395 -17.98 -0.09 10.79
C VAL A 395 -18.76 0.37 9.57
N GLY A 396 -18.06 0.79 8.51
CA GLY A 396 -18.65 1.19 7.23
C GLY A 396 -19.46 0.07 6.58
N GLY A 397 -19.05 -1.19 6.75
CA GLY A 397 -19.79 -2.35 6.26
C GLY A 397 -21.22 -2.47 6.83
N ALA A 398 -21.38 -2.17 8.12
CA ALA A 398 -22.70 -2.15 8.76
C ALA A 398 -23.60 -1.04 8.18
N PHE A 399 -23.04 0.16 8.01
CA PHE A 399 -23.75 1.28 7.40
C PHE A 399 -24.08 1.02 5.92
N LEU A 400 -23.13 0.48 5.19
CA LEU A 400 -23.33 0.09 3.79
C LEU A 400 -24.43 -0.96 3.65
N GLY A 401 -24.51 -1.89 4.62
CA GLY A 401 -25.59 -2.87 4.69
C GLY A 401 -26.96 -2.22 4.80
N ALA A 402 -27.11 -1.23 5.66
CA ALA A 402 -28.36 -0.46 5.78
C ALA A 402 -28.71 0.26 4.46
N VAL A 403 -27.73 0.89 3.81
CA VAL A 403 -27.93 1.58 2.52
C VAL A 403 -28.37 0.60 1.42
N VAL A 404 -27.71 -0.56 1.35
CA VAL A 404 -28.07 -1.61 0.38
C VAL A 404 -29.45 -2.16 0.66
N GLY A 405 -29.79 -2.39 1.94
CA GLY A 405 -31.13 -2.81 2.36
C GLY A 405 -32.21 -1.79 1.96
N LEU A 406 -31.98 -0.50 2.17
CA LEU A 406 -32.86 0.58 1.72
C LEU A 406 -33.05 0.58 0.21
N ALA A 407 -31.95 0.47 -0.55
CA ALA A 407 -32.00 0.47 -2.02
C ALA A 407 -32.72 -0.76 -2.59
N ALA A 408 -32.40 -1.94 -2.06
CA ALA A 408 -32.98 -3.21 -2.46
C ALA A 408 -34.47 -3.30 -2.08
N GLY A 409 -34.85 -2.79 -0.90
CA GLY A 409 -36.22 -2.75 -0.42
C GLY A 409 -37.15 -1.77 -1.15
N TRP A 410 -36.59 -0.80 -1.88
CA TRP A 410 -37.37 0.25 -2.55
C TRP A 410 -38.37 -0.28 -3.57
N LEU A 411 -37.97 -1.19 -4.44
CA LEU A 411 -38.86 -1.77 -5.46
C LEU A 411 -39.99 -2.61 -4.86
N PRO A 412 -39.74 -3.58 -3.94
CA PRO A 412 -40.79 -4.32 -3.24
C PRO A 412 -41.74 -3.41 -2.45
N ALA A 413 -41.21 -2.42 -1.73
CA ALA A 413 -42.01 -1.47 -0.97
C ALA A 413 -42.96 -0.66 -1.84
N ARG A 414 -42.53 -0.23 -3.05
CA ARG A 414 -43.39 0.44 -4.00
C ARG A 414 -44.51 -0.50 -4.55
N ARG A 415 -44.22 -1.77 -4.73
CA ARG A 415 -45.22 -2.75 -5.12
C ARG A 415 -46.25 -2.98 -4.01
N ALA A 416 -45.81 -3.15 -2.76
CA ALA A 416 -46.69 -3.28 -1.60
C ALA A 416 -47.62 -2.07 -1.44
N ALA A 417 -47.12 -0.86 -1.63
CA ALA A 417 -47.90 0.37 -1.54
C ALA A 417 -48.99 0.50 -2.61
N ARG A 418 -48.91 -0.23 -3.71
CA ARG A 418 -49.89 -0.21 -4.83
C ARG A 418 -50.94 -1.30 -4.75
N ILE A 419 -50.92 -2.15 -3.74
CA ILE A 419 -51.91 -3.21 -3.56
C ILE A 419 -53.27 -2.57 -3.28
N GLU A 420 -54.28 -2.90 -4.11
CA GLU A 420 -55.65 -2.42 -3.94
C GLU A 420 -56.36 -3.24 -2.87
N PRO A 421 -57.08 -2.61 -1.89
CA PRO A 421 -57.74 -3.32 -0.82
C PRO A 421 -58.78 -4.35 -1.30
N ILE A 422 -59.54 -3.98 -2.35
CA ILE A 422 -60.64 -4.83 -2.87
C ILE A 422 -60.07 -6.07 -3.59
N ALA A 423 -58.96 -5.89 -4.33
CA ALA A 423 -58.32 -7.01 -5.04
C ALA A 423 -57.65 -7.99 -4.06
N ALA A 424 -57.00 -7.45 -2.99
CA ALA A 424 -56.32 -8.24 -1.97
C ALA A 424 -57.25 -9.09 -1.08
N LEU A 425 -58.51 -8.69 -0.93
CA LEU A 425 -59.51 -9.43 -0.11
C LEU A 425 -60.36 -10.43 -0.94
N ARG A 426 -60.28 -10.39 -2.27
CA ARG A 426 -61.00 -11.30 -3.17
C ARG A 426 -60.19 -12.55 -3.56
N GLY A 427 -58.86 -12.53 -3.40
CA GLY A 427 -57.96 -13.64 -3.69
C GLY A 427 -57.73 -14.46 -2.47
#